data_a1f771b59ae410a75e87ffa9f744e700
#
_entry.id   a1f771b59ae410a75e87ffa9f744e700
#
_cell.length_a   1.000
_cell.length_b   1.000
_cell.length_c   1.000
_cell.angle_alpha   90.00
_cell.angle_beta   90.00
_cell.angle_gamma   90.00
#
_symmetry.space_group_name_H-M   'P 1'
#
loop_
_entity.id
_entity.type
_entity.pdbx_description
1 polymer ?
#
loop_
_entity_poly.entity_id
_entity_poly.type
_entity_poly.pdbx_seq_one_letter_code
_entity_poly.pdbx_strand_id
1 'polypeptide(L)'
;MEFKNNTFKIVQFTDTHFGNLPHHEDDIRTFNLIDKILTDEKPDLIVHTGDIMWSDGVKDSDKVFQIVMEYFDKYDIPLAITFGNHDSEEGITRSELRCIYDKTISNKPEKQDVVVINDKENYVIPLSENGEDIAYLYFIDSGADDRFGYGTYEWVLPEQVEWFRHTADKNKKNDSVKRGIIFQHIPVPEYWQSKENILYGVQEETNEAISAPKINTGLFANMLLNGEIWGMLVGHDHENNFDSELFGIHLAFANSSGYQAYGDVAKGATVIEITKDPFEIKTRNIQIDADK
;
A
#
# COMPACT_ATOMS: atom_id res chain seq x y z
N MET A 1 8.21 6.21 13.87
CA MET A 1 9.04 7.17 13.07
C MET A 1 8.82 8.58 13.59
N GLU A 2 9.82 9.47 13.48
CA GLU A 2 9.72 10.81 14.06
C GLU A 2 9.43 11.88 13.01
N PHE A 3 8.50 12.80 13.31
CA PHE A 3 8.34 14.04 12.56
C PHE A 3 9.61 14.91 12.69
N LYS A 4 10.22 15.28 11.57
CA LYS A 4 11.36 16.20 11.56
C LYS A 4 10.91 17.66 11.52
N ASN A 5 9.72 17.91 10.98
CA ASN A 5 9.10 19.21 10.82
C ASN A 5 7.59 19.10 11.10
N ASN A 6 6.80 20.10 10.72
CA ASN A 6 5.35 20.06 10.86
C ASN A 6 4.67 19.06 9.91
N THR A 7 5.35 18.61 8.86
CA THR A 7 4.79 17.71 7.83
C THR A 7 5.64 16.44 7.74
N PHE A 8 4.96 15.30 7.61
CA PHE A 8 5.53 13.99 7.30
C PHE A 8 5.03 13.56 5.92
N LYS A 9 5.95 13.29 5.00
CA LYS A 9 5.64 12.95 3.61
C LYS A 9 5.90 11.48 3.33
N ILE A 10 4.89 10.81 2.77
CA ILE A 10 4.97 9.42 2.30
C ILE A 10 4.83 9.42 0.77
N VAL A 11 5.63 8.61 0.09
CA VAL A 11 5.40 8.25 -1.31
C VAL A 11 4.99 6.78 -1.34
N GLN A 12 3.80 6.53 -1.87
CA GLN A 12 3.28 5.17 -2.06
C GLN A 12 3.47 4.78 -3.52
N PHE A 13 4.24 3.70 -3.73
CA PHE A 13 4.29 2.92 -4.96
C PHE A 13 3.39 1.70 -4.82
N THR A 14 2.88 1.22 -5.93
CA THR A 14 2.09 -0.01 -6.01
C THR A 14 2.16 -0.58 -7.42
N ASP A 15 1.93 -1.87 -7.57
CA ASP A 15 1.79 -2.52 -8.88
C ASP A 15 2.97 -2.24 -9.81
N THR A 16 4.19 -2.42 -9.30
CA THR A 16 5.43 -2.25 -10.09
C THR A 16 5.69 -3.41 -11.02
N HIS A 17 5.22 -4.60 -10.68
CA HIS A 17 5.27 -5.82 -11.50
C HIS A 17 6.63 -6.08 -12.14
N PHE A 18 7.71 -5.98 -11.38
CA PHE A 18 9.03 -6.33 -11.86
C PHE A 18 9.07 -7.80 -12.29
N GLY A 19 9.69 -8.05 -13.43
CA GLY A 19 9.68 -9.34 -14.08
C GLY A 19 11.05 -10.01 -14.18
N ASN A 20 11.42 -10.45 -15.37
CA ASN A 20 12.55 -11.33 -15.62
C ASN A 20 13.93 -10.64 -15.55
N LEU A 21 14.96 -11.45 -15.26
CA LEU A 21 16.35 -11.07 -15.37
C LEU A 21 16.96 -11.56 -16.72
N PRO A 22 17.79 -10.76 -17.43
CA PRO A 22 18.04 -9.33 -17.17
C PRO A 22 16.75 -8.51 -17.38
N HIS A 23 16.65 -7.36 -16.73
CA HIS A 23 15.43 -6.57 -16.71
C HIS A 23 14.93 -6.22 -18.12
N HIS A 24 13.60 -6.37 -18.30
CA HIS A 24 12.90 -5.91 -19.49
C HIS A 24 12.98 -4.37 -19.62
N GLU A 25 12.75 -3.83 -20.82
CA GLU A 25 12.73 -2.39 -21.02
C GLU A 25 11.75 -1.66 -20.09
N ASP A 26 10.58 -2.24 -19.84
CA ASP A 26 9.58 -1.68 -18.93
C ASP A 26 9.99 -1.74 -17.45
N ASP A 27 10.77 -2.73 -17.03
CA ASP A 27 11.38 -2.73 -15.69
C ASP A 27 12.35 -1.55 -15.54
N ILE A 28 13.16 -1.28 -16.58
CA ILE A 28 14.09 -0.14 -16.58
C ILE A 28 13.32 1.19 -16.51
N ARG A 29 12.22 1.30 -17.26
CA ARG A 29 11.35 2.48 -17.22
C ARG A 29 10.75 2.67 -15.82
N THR A 30 10.32 1.59 -15.17
CA THR A 30 9.79 1.62 -13.81
C THR A 30 10.86 2.06 -12.80
N PHE A 31 12.09 1.57 -12.90
CA PHE A 31 13.20 2.08 -12.09
C PHE A 31 13.46 3.57 -12.29
N ASN A 32 13.47 4.05 -13.55
CA ASN A 32 13.65 5.47 -13.84
C ASN A 32 12.52 6.34 -13.30
N LEU A 33 11.28 5.85 -13.32
CA LEU A 33 10.13 6.52 -12.71
C LEU A 33 10.34 6.66 -11.19
N ILE A 34 10.73 5.58 -10.52
CA ILE A 34 11.03 5.58 -9.07
C ILE A 34 12.14 6.58 -8.75
N ASP A 35 13.26 6.55 -9.52
CA ASP A 35 14.37 7.49 -9.35
C ASP A 35 13.91 8.94 -9.42
N LYS A 36 13.12 9.26 -10.43
CA LYS A 36 12.62 10.62 -10.63
C LYS A 36 11.72 11.07 -9.48
N ILE A 37 10.75 10.25 -9.11
CA ILE A 37 9.79 10.57 -8.04
C ILE A 37 10.52 10.74 -6.70
N LEU A 38 11.39 9.82 -6.32
CA LEU A 38 12.11 9.89 -5.04
C LEU A 38 13.08 11.08 -4.99
N THR A 39 13.72 11.44 -6.13
CA THR A 39 14.59 12.61 -6.24
C THR A 39 13.82 13.92 -6.06
N ASP A 40 12.64 14.00 -6.69
CA ASP A 40 11.84 15.23 -6.69
C ASP A 40 11.09 15.40 -5.35
N GLU A 41 10.49 14.34 -4.82
CA GLU A 41 9.62 14.39 -3.64
C GLU A 41 10.36 14.30 -2.32
N LYS A 42 11.46 13.56 -2.23
CA LYS A 42 12.26 13.37 -1.01
C LYS A 42 11.40 13.01 0.21
N PRO A 43 10.69 11.88 0.17
CA PRO A 43 9.78 11.51 1.23
C PRO A 43 10.51 11.10 2.53
N ASP A 44 9.79 11.14 3.64
CA ASP A 44 10.26 10.62 4.93
C ASP A 44 10.08 9.10 5.03
N LEU A 45 9.15 8.53 4.24
CA LEU A 45 8.84 7.11 4.17
C LEU A 45 8.44 6.72 2.74
N ILE A 46 8.98 5.62 2.25
CA ILE A 46 8.46 4.92 1.07
C ILE A 46 7.51 3.82 1.55
N VAL A 47 6.33 3.75 0.95
CA VAL A 47 5.38 2.64 1.13
C VAL A 47 5.24 1.91 -0.20
N HIS A 48 5.28 0.57 -0.20
CA HIS A 48 4.90 -0.24 -1.35
C HIS A 48 3.74 -1.15 -0.97
N THR A 49 2.62 -0.99 -1.66
CA THR A 49 1.37 -1.71 -1.33
C THR A 49 1.13 -2.97 -2.14
N GLY A 50 2.20 -3.63 -2.57
CA GLY A 50 2.10 -4.95 -3.18
C GLY A 50 2.15 -4.97 -4.70
N ASP A 51 2.10 -6.17 -5.25
CA ASP A 51 2.42 -6.47 -6.65
C ASP A 51 3.74 -5.82 -7.06
N ILE A 52 4.75 -6.06 -6.18
CA ILE A 52 6.12 -5.60 -6.38
C ILE A 52 6.71 -6.28 -7.61
N MET A 53 6.40 -7.57 -7.76
CA MET A 53 6.85 -8.37 -8.90
C MET A 53 5.75 -9.33 -9.36
N TRP A 54 5.92 -9.89 -10.56
CA TRP A 54 5.30 -11.13 -10.97
C TRP A 54 6.06 -12.29 -10.34
N SER A 55 5.39 -13.26 -9.72
CA SER A 55 6.05 -14.51 -9.31
C SER A 55 5.71 -15.66 -10.26
N ASP A 56 4.48 -15.71 -10.81
CA ASP A 56 4.09 -16.70 -11.80
C ASP A 56 4.89 -16.53 -13.11
N GLY A 57 5.50 -17.62 -13.55
CA GLY A 57 6.30 -17.68 -14.79
C GLY A 57 7.63 -16.92 -14.72
N VAL A 58 7.98 -16.30 -13.60
CA VAL A 58 9.27 -15.64 -13.39
C VAL A 58 10.27 -16.62 -12.80
N LYS A 59 11.32 -16.91 -13.55
CA LYS A 59 12.43 -17.74 -13.07
C LYS A 59 13.27 -16.93 -12.06
N ASP A 60 13.65 -17.59 -10.96
CA ASP A 60 14.47 -16.97 -9.90
C ASP A 60 13.79 -15.73 -9.29
N SER A 61 12.47 -15.81 -9.00
CA SER A 61 11.66 -14.72 -8.42
C SER A 61 12.25 -14.16 -7.11
N ASP A 62 12.94 -15.00 -6.31
CA ASP A 62 13.71 -14.60 -5.14
C ASP A 62 14.79 -13.56 -5.46
N LYS A 63 15.52 -13.76 -6.57
CA LYS A 63 16.55 -12.80 -7.02
C LYS A 63 15.96 -11.53 -7.59
N VAL A 64 14.85 -11.65 -8.32
CA VAL A 64 14.13 -10.45 -8.82
C VAL A 64 13.72 -9.58 -7.64
N PHE A 65 13.06 -10.17 -6.65
CA PHE A 65 12.64 -9.44 -5.45
C PHE A 65 13.84 -8.83 -4.70
N GLN A 66 14.92 -9.60 -4.54
CA GLN A 66 16.14 -9.09 -3.89
C GLN A 66 16.69 -7.85 -4.62
N ILE A 67 16.81 -7.89 -5.96
CA ILE A 67 17.30 -6.75 -6.76
C ILE A 67 16.40 -5.52 -6.58
N VAL A 68 15.08 -5.71 -6.57
CA VAL A 68 14.14 -4.60 -6.34
C VAL A 68 14.34 -4.02 -4.94
N MET A 69 14.52 -4.85 -3.91
CA MET A 69 14.82 -4.38 -2.55
C MET A 69 16.16 -3.63 -2.50
N GLU A 70 17.24 -4.17 -3.11
CA GLU A 70 18.54 -3.49 -3.22
C GLU A 70 18.41 -2.13 -3.93
N TYR A 71 17.52 -2.04 -4.92
CA TYR A 71 17.26 -0.80 -5.63
C TYR A 71 16.62 0.26 -4.72
N PHE A 72 15.65 -0.10 -3.88
CA PHE A 72 15.08 0.83 -2.91
C PHE A 72 16.06 1.19 -1.78
N ASP A 73 16.87 0.24 -1.32
CA ASP A 73 17.82 0.45 -0.22
C ASP A 73 18.86 1.54 -0.52
N LYS A 74 19.22 1.75 -1.80
CA LYS A 74 20.19 2.77 -2.22
C LYS A 74 19.82 4.21 -1.85
N TYR A 75 18.52 4.48 -1.60
CA TYR A 75 18.07 5.85 -1.25
C TYR A 75 18.21 6.20 0.22
N ASP A 76 18.49 5.24 1.08
CA ASP A 76 18.53 5.42 2.54
C ASP A 76 17.25 6.08 3.12
N ILE A 77 16.11 5.87 2.43
CA ILE A 77 14.78 6.27 2.89
C ILE A 77 14.10 5.02 3.47
N PRO A 78 13.50 5.10 4.67
CA PRO A 78 12.79 3.96 5.23
C PRO A 78 11.74 3.41 4.24
N LEU A 79 11.71 2.07 4.08
CA LEU A 79 10.75 1.37 3.22
C LEU A 79 9.82 0.51 4.06
N ALA A 80 8.51 0.69 3.93
CA ALA A 80 7.48 -0.20 4.46
C ALA A 80 6.76 -0.90 3.32
N ILE A 81 6.48 -2.20 3.45
CA ILE A 81 5.84 -2.98 2.39
C ILE A 81 4.67 -3.81 2.92
N THR A 82 3.66 -4.03 2.08
CA THR A 82 2.74 -5.17 2.16
C THR A 82 2.73 -5.87 0.81
N PHE A 83 2.23 -7.10 0.74
CA PHE A 83 2.24 -7.89 -0.49
C PHE A 83 0.89 -7.83 -1.20
N GLY A 84 0.94 -7.97 -2.53
CA GLY A 84 -0.20 -8.15 -3.39
C GLY A 84 -0.42 -9.62 -3.77
N ASN A 85 -1.35 -9.87 -4.69
CA ASN A 85 -1.67 -11.24 -5.09
C ASN A 85 -0.59 -11.86 -5.98
N HIS A 86 0.13 -11.08 -6.76
CA HIS A 86 1.17 -11.56 -7.67
C HIS A 86 2.53 -11.83 -7.00
N ASP A 87 2.79 -11.30 -5.81
CA ASP A 87 4.10 -11.41 -5.16
C ASP A 87 4.48 -12.85 -4.77
N SER A 88 3.50 -13.73 -4.54
CA SER A 88 3.75 -15.12 -4.08
C SER A 88 2.80 -16.14 -4.73
N GLU A 89 2.58 -16.04 -6.03
CA GLU A 89 1.75 -16.97 -6.79
C GLU A 89 2.43 -18.33 -6.94
N GLU A 90 3.70 -18.34 -7.36
CA GLU A 90 4.47 -19.55 -7.63
C GLU A 90 5.94 -19.42 -7.22
N GLY A 91 6.51 -20.50 -6.71
CA GLY A 91 7.95 -20.63 -6.49
C GLY A 91 8.53 -19.88 -5.29
N ILE A 92 7.75 -18.98 -4.63
CA ILE A 92 8.19 -18.22 -3.47
C ILE A 92 7.02 -17.95 -2.51
N THR A 93 7.29 -17.98 -1.22
CA THR A 93 6.33 -17.69 -0.16
C THR A 93 6.47 -16.27 0.39
N ARG A 94 5.40 -15.72 0.99
CA ARG A 94 5.47 -14.43 1.69
C ARG A 94 6.53 -14.44 2.81
N SER A 95 6.71 -15.56 3.49
CA SER A 95 7.76 -15.73 4.50
C SER A 95 9.17 -15.58 3.92
N GLU A 96 9.43 -16.14 2.74
CA GLU A 96 10.71 -15.99 2.05
C GLU A 96 10.92 -14.55 1.58
N LEU A 97 9.90 -13.91 1.04
CA LEU A 97 9.94 -12.50 0.65
C LEU A 97 10.25 -11.59 1.85
N ARG A 98 9.58 -11.80 3.00
CA ARG A 98 9.91 -11.07 4.24
C ARG A 98 11.35 -11.29 4.67
N CYS A 99 11.86 -12.51 4.55
CA CYS A 99 13.24 -12.83 4.90
C CYS A 99 14.26 -12.11 3.98
N ILE A 100 13.95 -11.97 2.69
CA ILE A 100 14.77 -11.21 1.75
C ILE A 100 14.71 -9.72 2.09
N TYR A 101 13.51 -9.16 2.29
CA TYR A 101 13.33 -7.77 2.72
C TYR A 101 14.14 -7.47 3.99
N ASP A 102 14.02 -8.31 5.01
CA ASP A 102 14.70 -8.12 6.30
C ASP A 102 16.22 -8.14 6.20
N LYS A 103 16.77 -8.91 5.27
CA LYS A 103 18.22 -9.01 5.03
C LYS A 103 18.76 -7.91 4.15
N THR A 104 17.94 -7.38 3.23
CA THR A 104 18.38 -6.47 2.18
C THR A 104 18.19 -5.01 2.59
N ILE A 105 17.01 -4.66 3.12
CA ILE A 105 16.72 -3.28 3.51
C ILE A 105 17.43 -2.93 4.81
N SER A 106 18.32 -1.96 4.76
CA SER A 106 19.07 -1.45 5.92
C SER A 106 18.28 -0.44 6.73
N ASN A 107 17.53 0.45 6.08
CA ASN A 107 16.71 1.46 6.73
C ASN A 107 15.23 1.03 6.75
N LYS A 108 14.83 0.35 7.83
CA LYS A 108 13.46 -0.14 8.03
C LYS A 108 12.75 0.67 9.11
N PRO A 109 11.47 1.03 8.92
CA PRO A 109 10.69 1.60 10.02
C PRO A 109 10.48 0.55 11.12
N GLU A 110 10.44 0.99 12.37
CA GLU A 110 10.12 0.11 13.50
C GLU A 110 8.64 -0.30 13.42
N LYS A 111 8.42 -1.61 13.30
CA LYS A 111 7.08 -2.22 13.30
C LYS A 111 6.63 -2.48 14.73
N GLN A 112 5.40 -2.11 15.05
CA GLN A 112 4.74 -2.42 16.32
C GLN A 112 3.52 -3.33 16.10
N ASP A 113 3.08 -4.01 17.15
CA ASP A 113 1.92 -4.89 17.17
C ASP A 113 1.89 -5.90 15.99
N VAL A 114 3.07 -6.43 15.64
CA VAL A 114 3.25 -7.34 14.51
C VAL A 114 2.55 -8.66 14.76
N VAL A 115 1.76 -9.12 13.78
CA VAL A 115 1.18 -10.46 13.77
C VAL A 115 1.26 -11.08 12.38
N VAL A 116 1.54 -12.38 12.31
CA VAL A 116 1.49 -13.16 11.07
C VAL A 116 0.35 -14.16 11.17
N ILE A 117 -0.64 -14.05 10.30
CA ILE A 117 -1.83 -14.89 10.23
C ILE A 117 -1.86 -15.56 8.86
N ASN A 118 -1.74 -16.87 8.81
CA ASN A 118 -1.69 -17.65 7.55
C ASN A 118 -0.70 -17.06 6.54
N ASP A 119 0.53 -16.82 6.98
CA ASP A 119 1.64 -16.20 6.25
C ASP A 119 1.45 -14.72 5.86
N LYS A 120 0.34 -14.09 6.25
CA LYS A 120 0.04 -12.66 6.04
C LYS A 120 0.50 -11.84 7.22
N GLU A 121 1.45 -10.93 6.99
CA GLU A 121 1.98 -10.05 8.05
C GLU A 121 1.11 -8.80 8.17
N ASN A 122 0.78 -8.45 9.41
CA ASN A 122 0.07 -7.22 9.72
C ASN A 122 0.85 -6.49 10.81
N TYR A 123 0.98 -5.17 10.71
CA TYR A 123 1.76 -4.38 11.65
C TYR A 123 1.37 -2.91 11.65
N VAL A 124 1.87 -2.17 12.64
CA VAL A 124 1.67 -0.72 12.78
C VAL A 124 3.01 -0.01 12.75
N ILE A 125 3.05 1.16 12.11
CA ILE A 125 4.14 2.12 12.22
C ILE A 125 3.58 3.39 12.88
N PRO A 126 3.95 3.71 14.12
CA PRO A 126 3.59 4.99 14.72
C PRO A 126 4.44 6.11 14.13
N LEU A 127 3.81 7.26 13.89
CA LEU A 127 4.47 8.52 13.58
C LEU A 127 4.44 9.39 14.83
N SER A 128 5.62 9.71 15.38
CA SER A 128 5.75 10.32 16.69
C SER A 128 6.43 11.68 16.63
N GLU A 129 6.30 12.47 17.67
CA GLU A 129 7.11 13.64 17.96
C GLU A 129 7.44 13.70 19.45
N ASN A 130 8.72 13.81 19.76
CA ASN A 130 9.21 13.87 21.14
C ASN A 130 8.71 12.69 22.03
N GLY A 131 8.53 11.52 21.41
CA GLY A 131 8.05 10.30 22.09
C GLY A 131 6.53 10.24 22.28
N GLU A 132 5.77 11.16 21.71
CA GLU A 132 4.31 11.12 21.65
C GLU A 132 3.86 10.73 20.24
N ASP A 133 3.00 9.71 20.11
CA ASP A 133 2.45 9.28 18.84
C ASP A 133 1.43 10.29 18.33
N ILE A 134 1.61 10.71 17.07
CA ILE A 134 0.77 11.70 16.38
C ILE A 134 -0.20 11.03 15.41
N ALA A 135 0.26 10.00 14.68
CA ALA A 135 -0.54 9.25 13.72
C ALA A 135 -0.09 7.79 13.66
N TYR A 136 -0.90 6.93 13.04
CA TYR A 136 -0.66 5.50 12.95
C TYR A 136 -0.87 5.00 11.54
N LEU A 137 0.12 4.28 11.01
CA LEU A 137 0.06 3.62 9.72
C LEU A 137 -0.14 2.12 9.94
N TYR A 138 -1.31 1.60 9.56
CA TYR A 138 -1.65 0.18 9.68
C TYR A 138 -1.40 -0.51 8.36
N PHE A 139 -0.60 -1.57 8.37
CA PHE A 139 -0.33 -2.40 7.21
C PHE A 139 -1.07 -3.72 7.38
N ILE A 140 -1.89 -4.07 6.38
CA ILE A 140 -2.68 -5.30 6.37
C ILE A 140 -2.38 -6.05 5.07
N ASP A 141 -1.86 -7.26 5.16
CA ASP A 141 -1.70 -8.14 3.99
C ASP A 141 -3.08 -8.70 3.62
N SER A 142 -3.63 -8.21 2.52
CA SER A 142 -4.99 -8.55 2.06
C SER A 142 -5.12 -9.95 1.43
N GLY A 143 -4.00 -10.65 1.24
CA GLY A 143 -3.97 -11.98 0.67
C GLY A 143 -3.70 -12.01 -0.84
N ALA A 144 -4.14 -13.07 -1.48
CA ALA A 144 -3.89 -13.42 -2.86
C ALA A 144 -5.18 -13.79 -3.60
N ASP A 145 -5.10 -14.66 -4.59
CA ASP A 145 -6.27 -15.22 -5.28
C ASP A 145 -7.08 -16.16 -4.38
N ASP A 146 -8.39 -16.14 -4.56
CA ASP A 146 -9.29 -16.99 -3.77
C ASP A 146 -9.13 -18.47 -4.13
N ARG A 147 -8.52 -19.22 -3.23
CA ARG A 147 -8.35 -20.68 -3.34
C ARG A 147 -9.58 -21.50 -2.91
N PHE A 148 -10.62 -20.87 -2.38
CA PHE A 148 -11.83 -21.54 -1.91
C PHE A 148 -12.94 -21.55 -2.96
N GLY A 149 -12.82 -20.75 -4.03
CA GLY A 149 -13.77 -20.71 -5.14
C GLY A 149 -15.02 -19.86 -4.87
N TYR A 150 -14.99 -18.96 -3.90
CA TYR A 150 -16.07 -18.03 -3.62
C TYR A 150 -16.02 -16.78 -4.50
N GLY A 151 -14.85 -16.40 -4.99
CA GLY A 151 -14.62 -15.24 -5.82
C GLY A 151 -13.34 -15.33 -6.63
N THR A 152 -12.77 -14.19 -6.99
CA THR A 152 -11.47 -14.11 -7.64
C THR A 152 -10.37 -13.94 -6.60
N TYR A 153 -10.59 -13.10 -5.61
CA TYR A 153 -9.57 -12.71 -4.63
C TYR A 153 -9.90 -13.16 -3.22
N GLU A 154 -8.87 -13.45 -2.42
CA GLU A 154 -8.98 -13.63 -0.97
C GLU A 154 -9.47 -12.32 -0.30
N TRP A 155 -9.90 -12.44 0.94
CA TRP A 155 -10.35 -11.33 1.76
C TRP A 155 -9.51 -11.20 3.02
N VAL A 156 -9.53 -10.04 3.65
CA VAL A 156 -8.96 -9.85 4.98
C VAL A 156 -9.64 -10.79 5.96
N LEU A 157 -8.88 -11.66 6.62
CA LEU A 157 -9.42 -12.70 7.48
C LEU A 157 -10.07 -12.11 8.75
N PRO A 158 -11.06 -12.78 9.35
CA PRO A 158 -11.66 -12.34 10.62
C PRO A 158 -10.63 -12.10 11.72
N GLU A 159 -9.57 -12.90 11.79
CA GLU A 159 -8.47 -12.75 12.76
C GLU A 159 -7.64 -11.48 12.51
N GLN A 160 -7.47 -11.07 11.24
CA GLN A 160 -6.80 -9.81 10.88
C GLN A 160 -7.70 -8.61 11.25
N VAL A 161 -9.02 -8.72 11.03
CA VAL A 161 -9.99 -7.69 11.45
C VAL A 161 -10.02 -7.55 12.96
N GLU A 162 -9.97 -8.66 13.72
CA GLU A 162 -9.88 -8.67 15.18
C GLU A 162 -8.59 -7.99 15.67
N TRP A 163 -7.44 -8.33 15.04
CA TRP A 163 -6.16 -7.68 15.33
C TRP A 163 -6.24 -6.17 15.08
N PHE A 164 -6.76 -5.77 13.91
CA PHE A 164 -6.93 -4.34 13.57
C PHE A 164 -7.79 -3.63 14.60
N ARG A 165 -8.96 -4.19 14.96
CA ARG A 165 -9.87 -3.60 15.94
C ARG A 165 -9.19 -3.39 17.28
N HIS A 166 -8.52 -4.40 17.82
CA HIS A 166 -7.82 -4.29 19.09
C HIS A 166 -6.69 -3.26 19.06
N THR A 167 -5.90 -3.28 18.01
CA THR A 167 -4.75 -2.39 17.87
C THR A 167 -5.18 -0.94 17.63
N ALA A 168 -6.19 -0.72 16.79
CA ALA A 168 -6.72 0.61 16.55
C ALA A 168 -7.42 1.20 17.77
N ASP A 169 -8.14 0.38 18.55
CA ASP A 169 -8.74 0.82 19.82
C ASP A 169 -7.70 1.15 20.90
N LYS A 170 -6.59 0.39 20.96
CA LYS A 170 -5.44 0.68 21.83
C LYS A 170 -4.80 2.03 21.51
N ASN A 171 -4.70 2.36 20.22
CA ASN A 171 -4.03 3.55 19.71
C ASN A 171 -4.93 4.80 19.69
N LYS A 172 -6.21 4.64 20.02
CA LYS A 172 -7.21 5.70 19.98
C LYS A 172 -6.98 6.76 21.06
N LYS A 173 -7.04 8.03 20.67
CA LYS A 173 -6.91 9.18 21.57
C LYS A 173 -8.25 9.71 22.12
N ASN A 174 -9.38 9.28 21.56
CA ASN A 174 -10.74 9.67 21.94
C ASN A 174 -11.03 11.18 21.80
N ASP A 175 -10.40 11.82 20.80
CA ASP A 175 -10.60 13.24 20.49
C ASP A 175 -11.25 13.49 19.13
N SER A 176 -11.70 12.42 18.46
CA SER A 176 -12.35 12.42 17.14
C SER A 176 -11.47 12.91 15.98
N VAL A 177 -10.17 13.11 16.18
CA VAL A 177 -9.23 13.42 15.11
C VAL A 177 -8.83 12.13 14.39
N LYS A 178 -9.02 12.10 13.09
CA LYS A 178 -8.75 10.90 12.26
C LYS A 178 -7.26 10.79 11.95
N ARG A 179 -6.54 9.97 12.72
CA ARG A 179 -5.07 9.80 12.66
C ARG A 179 -4.59 8.50 12.07
N GLY A 180 -5.48 7.53 11.86
CA GLY A 180 -5.13 6.22 11.34
C GLY A 180 -5.22 6.15 9.83
N ILE A 181 -4.19 5.61 9.16
CA ILE A 181 -4.18 5.30 7.73
C ILE A 181 -3.94 3.81 7.58
N ILE A 182 -4.75 3.13 6.76
CA ILE A 182 -4.56 1.72 6.42
C ILE A 182 -3.92 1.62 5.04
N PHE A 183 -2.90 0.78 4.91
CA PHE A 183 -2.29 0.35 3.66
C PHE A 183 -2.51 -1.13 3.46
N GLN A 184 -3.09 -1.50 2.33
CA GLN A 184 -3.22 -2.87 1.86
C GLN A 184 -3.18 -2.91 0.33
N HIS A 185 -3.22 -4.09 -0.27
CA HIS A 185 -3.18 -4.21 -1.73
C HIS A 185 -4.58 -4.29 -2.32
N ILE A 186 -5.32 -5.37 -2.05
CA ILE A 186 -6.65 -5.63 -2.61
C ILE A 186 -7.70 -4.79 -1.87
N PRO A 187 -8.58 -4.05 -2.57
CA PRO A 187 -9.59 -3.19 -1.93
C PRO A 187 -10.62 -4.00 -1.14
N VAL A 188 -11.26 -3.36 -0.17
CA VAL A 188 -12.46 -3.93 0.49
C VAL A 188 -13.71 -3.70 -0.38
N PRO A 189 -14.77 -4.52 -0.23
CA PRO A 189 -15.98 -4.40 -1.07
C PRO A 189 -16.64 -3.02 -1.06
N GLU A 190 -16.42 -2.21 -0.03
CA GLU A 190 -17.01 -0.89 0.11
C GLU A 190 -16.51 0.12 -0.93
N TYR A 191 -15.38 -0.14 -1.61
CA TYR A 191 -14.92 0.68 -2.75
C TYR A 191 -15.96 0.71 -3.89
N TRP A 192 -16.78 -0.33 -4.06
CA TRP A 192 -17.90 -0.31 -5.00
C TRP A 192 -18.90 0.81 -4.74
N GLN A 193 -19.14 1.11 -3.46
CA GLN A 193 -20.05 2.19 -3.08
C GLN A 193 -19.34 3.54 -3.08
N SER A 194 -18.07 3.59 -2.66
CA SER A 194 -17.34 4.85 -2.53
C SER A 194 -17.07 5.53 -3.86
N LYS A 195 -16.94 4.76 -4.97
CA LYS A 195 -16.74 5.32 -6.33
C LYS A 195 -17.82 6.29 -6.79
N GLU A 196 -18.98 6.28 -6.15
CA GLU A 196 -20.04 7.26 -6.41
C GLU A 196 -19.71 8.67 -5.85
N ASN A 197 -18.69 8.79 -5.01
CA ASN A 197 -18.25 10.06 -4.39
C ASN A 197 -16.73 10.25 -4.53
N ILE A 198 -16.24 10.28 -5.77
CA ILE A 198 -14.84 10.53 -6.09
C ILE A 198 -14.52 12.01 -5.83
N LEU A 199 -13.49 12.28 -5.05
CA LEU A 199 -13.00 13.60 -4.72
C LEU A 199 -11.99 14.11 -5.74
N TYR A 200 -11.10 13.24 -6.21
CA TYR A 200 -10.16 13.47 -7.30
C TYR A 200 -9.68 12.16 -7.91
N GLY A 201 -8.94 12.24 -9.03
CA GLY A 201 -8.43 11.08 -9.75
C GLY A 201 -9.45 10.52 -10.73
N VAL A 202 -9.18 9.35 -11.27
CA VAL A 202 -10.00 8.69 -12.28
C VAL A 202 -10.32 7.26 -11.91
N GLN A 203 -11.48 6.81 -12.35
CA GLN A 203 -11.89 5.43 -12.36
C GLN A 203 -12.09 5.03 -13.82
N GLU A 204 -11.10 4.34 -14.38
CA GLU A 204 -11.08 3.93 -15.78
C GLU A 204 -11.02 2.41 -15.96
N GLU A 205 -10.98 1.66 -14.85
CA GLU A 205 -10.94 0.19 -14.89
C GLU A 205 -12.10 -0.36 -15.73
N THR A 206 -11.81 -1.37 -16.54
CA THR A 206 -12.72 -1.95 -17.51
C THR A 206 -14.08 -2.30 -16.89
N ASN A 207 -15.18 -1.87 -17.53
CA ASN A 207 -16.55 -2.01 -17.04
C ASN A 207 -16.82 -1.35 -15.67
N GLU A 208 -16.10 -0.28 -15.35
CA GLU A 208 -16.20 0.39 -14.04
C GLU A 208 -15.92 -0.56 -12.87
N ALA A 209 -15.05 -1.54 -13.08
CA ALA A 209 -14.80 -2.60 -12.11
C ALA A 209 -14.04 -2.08 -10.89
N ILE A 210 -14.33 -2.70 -9.77
CA ILE A 210 -13.54 -2.68 -8.55
C ILE A 210 -13.22 -4.14 -8.23
N SER A 211 -11.96 -4.52 -8.30
CA SER A 211 -11.51 -5.90 -8.13
C SER A 211 -11.44 -6.30 -6.65
N ALA A 212 -12.56 -6.17 -5.96
CA ALA A 212 -12.68 -6.51 -4.54
C ALA A 212 -13.15 -7.96 -4.32
N PRO A 213 -12.83 -8.56 -3.15
CA PRO A 213 -13.36 -9.85 -2.74
C PRO A 213 -14.88 -9.85 -2.67
N LYS A 214 -15.49 -11.03 -2.93
CA LYS A 214 -16.95 -11.20 -2.72
C LYS A 214 -17.31 -11.37 -1.25
N ILE A 215 -16.35 -11.77 -0.41
CA ILE A 215 -16.55 -11.96 1.03
C ILE A 215 -16.13 -10.68 1.74
N ASN A 216 -17.01 -10.18 2.61
CA ASN A 216 -16.75 -9.03 3.47
C ASN A 216 -16.70 -9.49 4.92
N THR A 217 -15.58 -9.25 5.59
CA THR A 217 -15.35 -9.63 7.00
C THR A 217 -15.50 -8.47 7.97
N GLY A 218 -15.87 -7.28 7.47
CA GLY A 218 -16.23 -6.13 8.29
C GLY A 218 -15.05 -5.22 8.67
N LEU A 219 -13.95 -5.23 7.93
CA LEU A 219 -12.83 -4.30 8.19
C LEU A 219 -13.30 -2.84 8.14
N PHE A 220 -14.03 -2.46 7.09
CA PHE A 220 -14.56 -1.11 6.94
C PHE A 220 -15.51 -0.71 8.09
N ALA A 221 -16.37 -1.62 8.53
CA ALA A 221 -17.24 -1.38 9.68
C ALA A 221 -16.44 -1.10 10.98
N ASN A 222 -15.31 -1.78 11.17
CA ASN A 222 -14.42 -1.53 12.29
C ASN A 222 -13.67 -0.19 12.19
N MET A 223 -13.33 0.26 10.97
CA MET A 223 -12.81 1.61 10.74
C MET A 223 -13.81 2.68 11.20
N LEU A 224 -15.08 2.53 10.79
CA LEU A 224 -16.16 3.45 11.18
C LEU A 224 -16.39 3.46 12.68
N LEU A 225 -16.44 2.28 13.32
CA LEU A 225 -16.67 2.14 14.78
C LEU A 225 -15.50 2.69 15.58
N ASN A 226 -14.28 2.60 15.11
CA ASN A 226 -13.12 3.22 15.74
C ASN A 226 -13.26 4.76 15.74
N GLY A 227 -13.64 5.37 14.64
CA GLY A 227 -13.89 6.81 14.50
C GLY A 227 -12.67 7.70 14.36
N GLU A 228 -11.44 7.17 14.51
CA GLU A 228 -10.18 7.90 14.35
C GLU A 228 -9.36 7.40 13.15
N ILE A 229 -9.95 6.60 12.28
CA ILE A 229 -9.36 6.19 11.01
C ILE A 229 -9.71 7.23 9.94
N TRP A 230 -8.68 7.77 9.30
CA TRP A 230 -8.82 8.70 8.19
C TRP A 230 -9.27 7.98 6.92
N GLY A 231 -8.58 6.88 6.59
CA GLY A 231 -8.88 6.17 5.34
C GLY A 231 -8.00 4.95 5.10
N MET A 232 -8.17 4.41 3.91
CA MET A 232 -7.46 3.25 3.39
C MET A 232 -6.92 3.58 1.99
N LEU A 233 -5.66 3.23 1.74
CA LEU A 233 -5.03 3.33 0.44
C LEU A 233 -4.65 1.91 -0.05
N VAL A 234 -5.01 1.61 -1.29
CA VAL A 234 -4.83 0.31 -1.92
C VAL A 234 -4.10 0.43 -3.26
N GLY A 235 -3.72 -0.68 -3.87
CA GLY A 235 -3.28 -0.82 -5.26
C GLY A 235 -4.26 -1.67 -6.06
N HIS A 236 -3.75 -2.64 -6.82
CA HIS A 236 -4.47 -3.73 -7.46
C HIS A 236 -5.18 -3.39 -8.78
N ASP A 237 -6.03 -2.36 -8.81
CA ASP A 237 -6.72 -1.92 -10.03
C ASP A 237 -5.85 -0.87 -10.73
N HIS A 238 -5.19 -1.23 -11.83
CA HIS A 238 -4.13 -0.40 -12.43
C HIS A 238 -4.66 0.83 -13.18
N GLU A 239 -5.95 0.86 -13.50
CA GLU A 239 -6.61 1.98 -14.18
C GLU A 239 -7.47 2.82 -13.22
N ASN A 240 -7.43 2.51 -11.92
CA ASN A 240 -8.02 3.31 -10.86
C ASN A 240 -6.92 4.06 -10.09
N ASN A 241 -7.07 5.38 -9.93
CA ASN A 241 -6.16 6.18 -9.11
C ASN A 241 -6.91 7.29 -8.36
N PHE A 242 -8.16 7.02 -8.00
CA PHE A 242 -9.03 8.00 -7.35
C PHE A 242 -8.93 7.95 -5.83
N ASP A 243 -9.21 9.08 -5.18
CA ASP A 243 -9.62 9.17 -3.79
C ASP A 243 -11.12 9.45 -3.74
N SER A 244 -11.83 8.70 -2.94
CA SER A 244 -13.28 8.80 -2.74
C SER A 244 -13.61 8.81 -1.25
N GLU A 245 -14.81 9.25 -0.89
CA GLU A 245 -15.24 9.26 0.50
C GLU A 245 -16.52 8.43 0.70
N LEU A 246 -16.53 7.57 1.70
CA LEU A 246 -17.69 6.83 2.15
C LEU A 246 -17.86 6.99 3.67
N PHE A 247 -18.98 7.59 4.10
CA PHE A 247 -19.27 7.87 5.52
C PHE A 247 -18.15 8.62 6.26
N GLY A 248 -17.45 9.51 5.58
CA GLY A 248 -16.35 10.29 6.12
C GLY A 248 -15.04 9.52 6.24
N ILE A 249 -14.89 8.34 5.62
CA ILE A 249 -13.67 7.57 5.48
C ILE A 249 -13.19 7.69 4.02
N HIS A 250 -11.93 8.04 3.84
CA HIS A 250 -11.30 8.04 2.52
C HIS A 250 -10.99 6.62 2.06
N LEU A 251 -11.37 6.30 0.83
CA LEU A 251 -11.06 5.04 0.15
C LEU A 251 -10.35 5.39 -1.15
N ALA A 252 -9.03 5.22 -1.18
CA ALA A 252 -8.20 5.67 -2.28
C ALA A 252 -7.48 4.53 -2.98
N PHE A 253 -7.48 4.53 -4.32
CA PHE A 253 -6.55 3.77 -5.13
C PHE A 253 -5.28 4.59 -5.35
N ALA A 254 -4.13 4.02 -5.05
CA ALA A 254 -2.86 4.63 -5.41
C ALA A 254 -2.61 4.49 -6.92
N ASN A 255 -1.88 5.45 -7.46
CA ASN A 255 -1.51 5.41 -8.88
C ASN A 255 -0.53 4.26 -9.16
N SER A 256 -0.87 3.37 -10.07
CA SER A 256 -0.01 2.27 -10.51
C SER A 256 1.34 2.78 -11.00
N SER A 257 2.43 2.09 -10.60
CA SER A 257 3.80 2.55 -10.84
C SER A 257 4.52 1.80 -11.97
N GLY A 258 4.13 0.55 -12.25
CA GLY A 258 4.83 -0.34 -13.16
C GLY A 258 4.43 -0.20 -14.62
N TYR A 259 5.41 -0.10 -15.51
CA TYR A 259 5.16 -0.11 -16.95
C TYR A 259 4.82 -1.49 -17.51
N GLN A 260 5.07 -2.57 -16.76
CA GLN A 260 4.58 -3.91 -17.11
C GLN A 260 3.12 -4.15 -16.70
N ALA A 261 2.60 -3.33 -15.78
CA ALA A 261 1.19 -3.37 -15.41
C ALA A 261 0.30 -2.91 -16.57
N TYR A 262 -0.84 -3.56 -16.76
CA TYR A 262 -1.81 -3.19 -17.79
C TYR A 262 -2.38 -1.77 -17.56
N GLY A 263 -3.14 -1.28 -18.55
CA GLY A 263 -3.90 -0.04 -18.48
C GLY A 263 -3.17 1.17 -19.04
N ASP A 264 -3.97 2.15 -19.48
CA ASP A 264 -3.53 3.35 -20.17
C ASP A 264 -3.36 4.57 -19.24
N VAL A 265 -3.74 4.45 -17.95
CA VAL A 265 -3.52 5.51 -16.96
C VAL A 265 -2.02 5.74 -16.79
N ALA A 266 -1.61 7.00 -16.87
CA ALA A 266 -0.20 7.38 -16.77
C ALA A 266 0.42 6.87 -15.46
N LYS A 267 1.56 6.20 -15.55
CA LYS A 267 2.23 5.57 -14.40
C LYS A 267 2.82 6.63 -13.48
N GLY A 268 2.88 6.30 -12.19
CA GLY A 268 3.31 7.28 -11.21
C GLY A 268 3.37 6.75 -9.78
N ALA A 269 2.98 7.60 -8.84
CA ALA A 269 2.87 7.26 -7.42
C ALA A 269 1.81 8.14 -6.74
N THR A 270 1.43 7.79 -5.53
CA THR A 270 0.58 8.64 -4.69
C THR A 270 1.40 9.21 -3.53
N VAL A 271 1.30 10.52 -3.33
CA VAL A 271 1.92 11.23 -2.21
C VAL A 271 0.89 11.46 -1.13
N ILE A 272 1.26 11.12 0.10
CA ILE A 272 0.47 11.39 1.31
C ILE A 272 1.25 12.37 2.17
N GLU A 273 0.66 13.50 2.50
CA GLU A 273 1.24 14.51 3.38
C GLU A 273 0.42 14.59 4.66
N ILE A 274 1.07 14.34 5.80
CA ILE A 274 0.46 14.41 7.13
C ILE A 274 1.04 15.64 7.82
N THR A 275 0.19 16.66 8.04
CA THR A 275 0.54 17.85 8.82
C THR A 275 0.04 17.66 10.25
N LYS A 276 0.87 17.94 11.26
CA LYS A 276 0.50 17.73 12.66
C LYS A 276 -0.22 18.90 13.32
N ASP A 277 0.04 20.13 12.89
CA ASP A 277 -0.59 21.34 13.44
C ASP A 277 -0.88 22.40 12.35
N PRO A 278 -2.15 22.64 11.99
CA PRO A 278 -3.31 21.81 12.37
C PRO A 278 -3.20 20.39 11.79
N PHE A 279 -3.77 19.40 12.48
CA PHE A 279 -3.70 18.03 11.97
C PHE A 279 -4.53 17.87 10.70
N GLU A 280 -3.87 17.43 9.63
CA GLU A 280 -4.48 17.24 8.32
C GLU A 280 -3.76 16.13 7.55
N ILE A 281 -4.50 15.34 6.79
CA ILE A 281 -3.95 14.36 5.83
C ILE A 281 -4.43 14.74 4.45
N LYS A 282 -3.49 14.85 3.51
CA LYS A 282 -3.75 15.14 2.09
C LYS A 282 -3.09 14.09 1.21
N THR A 283 -3.77 13.75 0.13
CA THR A 283 -3.25 12.85 -0.89
C THR A 283 -3.23 13.56 -2.24
N ARG A 284 -2.30 13.16 -3.10
CA ARG A 284 -2.23 13.58 -4.51
C ARG A 284 -1.49 12.55 -5.35
N ASN A 285 -1.90 12.40 -6.60
CA ASN A 285 -1.18 11.58 -7.55
C ASN A 285 -0.05 12.37 -8.24
N ILE A 286 1.06 11.68 -8.46
CA ILE A 286 2.13 12.14 -9.36
C ILE A 286 2.13 11.19 -10.54
N GLN A 287 2.02 11.73 -11.73
CA GLN A 287 2.12 10.97 -12.97
C GLN A 287 3.34 11.45 -13.75
N ILE A 288 4.11 10.51 -14.27
CA ILE A 288 5.28 10.78 -15.11
C ILE A 288 4.92 10.45 -16.54
N ASP A 289 4.92 11.47 -17.37
CA ASP A 289 4.75 11.33 -18.81
C ASP A 289 6.02 10.67 -19.39
N ALA A 290 5.91 9.44 -19.86
CA ALA A 290 7.05 8.62 -20.30
C ALA A 290 7.73 9.17 -21.58
N ASP A 291 7.09 10.14 -22.27
CA ASP A 291 7.57 10.71 -23.53
C ASP A 291 8.29 12.07 -23.36
N LYS A 292 8.55 12.48 -22.15
CA LYS A 292 9.34 13.68 -21.80
C LYS A 292 10.51 13.31 -20.88
#